data_e0fae809e1c1a208079034830abb879c
#
_entry.id   e0fae809e1c1a208079034830abb879c
#
_cell.length_a   1.000
_cell.length_b   1.000
_cell.length_c   1.000
_cell.angle_alpha   90.00
_cell.angle_beta   90.00
_cell.angle_gamma   90.00
#
_symmetry.space_group_name_H-M   'P 1'
#
loop_
_entity.id
_entity.type
_entity.pdbx_description
1 polymer ?
#
loop_
_entity_poly.entity_id
_entity_poly.type
_entity_poly.pdbx_seq_one_letter_code
_entity_poly.pdbx_strand_id
1 'polypeptide(L)'
;MVERLRRSFLYTPGDSPEMMAKAADAGADAVTVDLEDAVRPEDKPQARENLRAVRETADFGETELSVRVNEFGTDHWTADLDAAVAAGVDTVTLPMVETPRAVEETVAALDDLTDDPPELVLLLESPAGVFAGREIAEAAAGLPRVTGLSFGVGDYARATGGEPTSTRVREFLSHRIVGFAAIGRLQPVSSVYPDPTDLDALREVAARAAEVGFVGQSVIHPRQVPVVNEVFTPDPEAVATARTHVEAYDASDRGAFVHEGTFLDEALVERYRRLVARADAIAAADH
;
A
#
# COMPACT_ATOMS: atom_id res chain seq x y z
N MET A 1 5.10 -16.49 -0.52
CA MET A 1 5.38 -15.37 0.39
C MET A 1 4.14 -15.16 1.24
N VAL A 2 4.30 -14.95 2.54
CA VAL A 2 3.18 -14.53 3.39
C VAL A 2 2.88 -13.10 2.98
N GLU A 3 1.68 -12.85 2.52
CA GLU A 3 1.24 -11.51 2.12
C GLU A 3 1.14 -10.64 3.39
N ARG A 4 1.88 -9.53 3.44
CA ARG A 4 1.84 -8.60 4.59
C ARG A 4 0.45 -8.01 4.72
N LEU A 5 -0.01 -7.84 5.95
CA LEU A 5 -1.24 -7.12 6.22
C LEU A 5 -1.00 -5.61 6.02
N ARG A 6 -1.81 -4.97 5.18
CA ARG A 6 -1.62 -3.57 4.77
C ARG A 6 -2.95 -2.83 4.66
N ARG A 7 -3.77 -2.83 5.74
CA ARG A 7 -5.02 -2.06 5.78
C ARG A 7 -4.75 -0.56 5.83
N SER A 8 -3.75 -0.15 6.60
CA SER A 8 -3.40 1.26 6.75
C SER A 8 -1.89 1.50 6.64
N PHE A 9 -1.52 2.51 5.83
CA PHE A 9 -0.18 3.05 5.72
C PHE A 9 -0.18 4.45 6.32
N LEU A 10 0.35 4.62 7.53
CA LEU A 10 0.43 5.91 8.21
C LEU A 10 1.71 6.65 7.80
N TYR A 11 1.55 7.73 7.05
CA TYR A 11 2.66 8.60 6.69
C TYR A 11 3.06 9.51 7.86
N THR A 12 4.37 9.64 8.10
CA THR A 12 4.97 10.50 9.11
C THR A 12 6.22 11.19 8.57
N PRO A 13 6.42 12.51 8.83
CA PRO A 13 7.60 13.23 8.33
C PRO A 13 8.90 12.68 8.91
N GLY A 14 9.93 12.48 8.07
CA GLY A 14 11.24 11.99 8.49
C GLY A 14 12.07 13.01 9.29
N ASP A 15 11.72 14.29 9.24
CA ASP A 15 12.36 15.34 10.03
C ASP A 15 11.84 15.44 11.48
N SER A 16 10.83 14.61 11.85
CA SER A 16 10.22 14.64 13.18
C SER A 16 10.30 13.30 13.93
N PRO A 17 11.38 13.02 14.68
CA PRO A 17 11.53 11.80 15.47
C PRO A 17 10.38 11.53 16.44
N GLU A 18 9.82 12.61 17.04
CA GLU A 18 8.68 12.48 17.96
C GLU A 18 7.41 11.98 17.23
N MET A 19 7.19 12.40 15.99
CA MET A 19 6.05 11.92 15.21
C MET A 19 6.25 10.47 14.77
N MET A 20 7.46 10.09 14.39
CA MET A 20 7.80 8.70 14.08
C MET A 20 7.56 7.77 15.26
N ALA A 21 8.01 8.15 16.46
CA ALA A 21 7.75 7.36 17.69
C ALA A 21 6.25 7.23 18.00
N LYS A 22 5.48 8.32 17.85
CA LYS A 22 4.01 8.28 18.04
C LYS A 22 3.29 7.47 16.96
N ALA A 23 3.84 7.41 15.75
CA ALA A 23 3.26 6.63 14.66
C ALA A 23 3.37 5.13 14.91
N ALA A 24 4.44 4.66 15.56
CA ALA A 24 4.61 3.27 15.95
C ALA A 24 3.48 2.77 16.87
N ASP A 25 2.97 3.63 17.75
CA ASP A 25 1.88 3.33 18.69
C ASP A 25 0.48 3.56 18.11
N ALA A 26 0.36 3.94 16.83
CA ALA A 26 -0.93 4.33 16.25
C ALA A 26 -1.83 3.15 15.85
N GLY A 27 -1.34 1.92 15.90
CA GLY A 27 -2.07 0.72 15.49
C GLY A 27 -2.27 0.60 13.97
N ALA A 28 -1.42 1.27 13.18
CA ALA A 28 -1.36 1.09 11.73
C ALA A 28 -0.66 -0.22 11.38
N ASP A 29 -1.07 -0.87 10.29
CA ASP A 29 -0.37 -2.06 9.80
C ASP A 29 1.02 -1.70 9.24
N ALA A 30 1.15 -0.51 8.65
CA ALA A 30 2.43 0.04 8.20
C ALA A 30 2.60 1.52 8.61
N VAL A 31 3.81 1.91 8.99
CA VAL A 31 4.22 3.30 9.17
C VAL A 31 5.22 3.65 8.08
N THR A 32 4.92 4.69 7.30
CA THR A 32 5.80 5.17 6.23
C THR A 32 6.48 6.47 6.64
N VAL A 33 7.78 6.39 6.90
CA VAL A 33 8.60 7.58 7.11
C VAL A 33 8.79 8.28 5.77
N ASP A 34 8.43 9.54 5.68
CA ASP A 34 8.51 10.32 4.45
C ASP A 34 9.81 11.11 4.37
N LEU A 35 10.64 10.83 3.37
CA LEU A 35 11.86 11.58 3.04
C LEU A 35 11.67 12.51 1.83
N GLU A 36 10.47 12.52 1.24
CA GLU A 36 10.18 13.28 0.01
C GLU A 36 9.51 14.62 0.32
N ASP A 37 8.22 14.76 0.07
CA ASP A 37 7.46 16.01 0.10
C ASP A 37 7.29 16.59 1.50
N ALA A 38 7.22 15.74 2.53
CA ALA A 38 7.09 16.20 3.90
C ALA A 38 8.38 16.78 4.50
N VAL A 39 9.51 16.67 3.78
CA VAL A 39 10.83 17.12 4.26
C VAL A 39 11.43 18.13 3.29
N ARG A 40 11.84 19.30 3.81
CA ARG A 40 12.50 20.33 3.00
C ARG A 40 13.83 19.82 2.47
N PRO A 41 14.31 20.28 1.29
CA PRO A 41 15.57 19.82 0.70
C PRO A 41 16.77 19.92 1.64
N GLU A 42 16.87 21.04 2.42
CA GLU A 42 17.94 21.27 3.39
C GLU A 42 17.89 20.31 4.59
N ASP A 43 16.71 19.78 4.94
CA ASP A 43 16.51 18.91 6.10
C ASP A 43 16.59 17.40 5.76
N LYS A 44 16.63 17.03 4.46
CA LYS A 44 16.71 15.63 4.02
C LYS A 44 17.90 14.86 4.58
N PRO A 45 19.12 15.42 4.72
CA PRO A 45 20.21 14.71 5.39
C PRO A 45 19.89 14.36 6.84
N GLN A 46 19.27 15.27 7.61
CA GLN A 46 18.86 15.01 8.97
C GLN A 46 17.74 13.98 9.05
N ALA A 47 16.77 14.03 8.14
CA ALA A 47 15.68 13.05 8.07
C ALA A 47 16.21 11.61 7.82
N ARG A 48 17.24 11.44 7.01
CA ARG A 48 17.93 10.15 6.84
C ARG A 48 18.62 9.67 8.13
N GLU A 49 19.26 10.56 8.88
CA GLU A 49 19.83 10.19 10.20
C GLU A 49 18.75 9.80 11.19
N ASN A 50 17.61 10.53 11.21
CA ASN A 50 16.47 10.20 12.04
C ASN A 50 15.90 8.81 11.67
N LEU A 51 15.81 8.48 10.38
CA LEU A 51 15.37 7.16 9.91
C LEU A 51 16.31 6.06 10.41
N ARG A 52 17.64 6.26 10.33
CA ARG A 52 18.61 5.27 10.82
C ARG A 52 18.46 5.01 12.32
N ALA A 53 18.12 6.03 13.09
CA ALA A 53 17.95 5.95 14.53
C ALA A 53 16.53 5.52 14.95
N VAL A 54 15.57 5.38 14.02
CA VAL A 54 14.16 5.19 14.37
C VAL A 54 13.90 3.91 15.17
N ARG A 55 14.55 2.81 14.81
CA ARG A 55 14.39 1.53 15.55
C ARG A 55 15.07 1.52 16.92
N GLU A 56 15.98 2.44 17.19
CA GLU A 56 16.58 2.63 18.51
C GLU A 56 15.68 3.46 19.43
N THR A 57 14.78 4.27 18.83
CA THR A 57 13.95 5.26 19.53
C THR A 57 12.49 4.88 19.61
N ALA A 58 12.02 3.92 18.80
CA ALA A 58 10.65 3.45 18.77
C ALA A 58 10.58 1.93 18.54
N ASP A 59 9.64 1.29 19.21
CA ASP A 59 9.33 -0.13 19.01
C ASP A 59 8.15 -0.25 18.04
N PHE A 60 8.39 -0.82 16.88
CA PHE A 60 7.37 -1.04 15.86
C PHE A 60 6.63 -2.39 16.02
N GLY A 61 7.13 -3.31 16.89
CA GLY A 61 6.53 -4.63 17.05
C GLY A 61 6.33 -5.33 15.70
N GLU A 62 5.09 -5.70 15.42
CA GLU A 62 4.66 -6.31 14.13
C GLU A 62 4.31 -5.25 13.04
N THR A 63 4.31 -3.96 13.38
CA THR A 63 4.03 -2.88 12.42
C THR A 63 5.14 -2.80 11.37
N GLU A 64 4.76 -2.86 10.09
CA GLU A 64 5.68 -2.71 8.97
C GLU A 64 6.31 -1.31 8.99
N LEU A 65 7.65 -1.22 9.05
CA LEU A 65 8.38 0.04 8.88
C LEU A 65 8.67 0.25 7.40
N SER A 66 8.02 1.23 6.80
CA SER A 66 8.23 1.66 5.43
C SER A 66 8.91 3.02 5.36
N VAL A 67 9.55 3.32 4.24
CA VAL A 67 10.08 4.65 3.94
C VAL A 67 9.68 5.09 2.54
N ARG A 68 9.15 6.30 2.38
CA ARG A 68 9.04 6.93 1.06
C ARG A 68 10.33 7.68 0.75
N VAL A 69 11.05 7.21 -0.25
CA VAL A 69 12.29 7.81 -0.74
C VAL A 69 11.99 8.94 -1.73
N ASN A 70 13.00 9.70 -2.14
CA ASN A 70 12.85 10.67 -3.22
C ASN A 70 12.76 9.95 -4.58
N GLU A 71 12.25 10.67 -5.60
CA GLU A 71 12.06 10.19 -6.96
C GLU A 71 13.34 9.59 -7.55
N PHE A 72 13.18 8.50 -8.31
CA PHE A 72 14.23 7.81 -9.04
C PHE A 72 15.08 8.78 -9.88
N GLY A 73 16.40 8.65 -9.76
CA GLY A 73 17.36 9.45 -10.53
C GLY A 73 17.59 10.86 -10.01
N THR A 74 16.97 11.27 -8.89
CA THR A 74 17.33 12.51 -8.19
C THR A 74 18.58 12.37 -7.35
N ASP A 75 19.22 13.48 -6.99
CA ASP A 75 20.43 13.49 -6.15
C ASP A 75 20.22 12.87 -4.75
N HIS A 76 18.97 12.78 -4.30
CA HIS A 76 18.60 12.24 -2.98
C HIS A 76 18.31 10.75 -3.00
N TRP A 77 17.87 10.20 -4.15
CA TRP A 77 17.38 8.82 -4.28
C TRP A 77 18.37 7.77 -3.75
N THR A 78 19.64 7.80 -4.21
CA THR A 78 20.65 6.82 -3.78
C THR A 78 20.92 6.90 -2.28
N ALA A 79 21.04 8.13 -1.74
CA ALA A 79 21.28 8.33 -0.31
C ALA A 79 20.11 7.90 0.56
N ASP A 80 18.87 7.96 0.03
CA ASP A 80 17.68 7.48 0.71
C ASP A 80 17.62 5.94 0.76
N LEU A 81 18.02 5.26 -0.35
CA LEU A 81 18.14 3.80 -0.36
C LEU A 81 19.19 3.30 0.63
N ASP A 82 20.37 3.96 0.68
CA ASP A 82 21.38 3.67 1.69
C ASP A 82 20.86 3.81 3.11
N ALA A 83 20.07 4.88 3.38
CA ALA A 83 19.48 5.11 4.68
C ALA A 83 18.39 4.09 5.02
N ALA A 84 17.58 3.69 4.05
CA ALA A 84 16.56 2.67 4.19
C ALA A 84 17.13 1.31 4.59
N VAL A 85 18.16 0.87 3.87
CA VAL A 85 18.87 -0.39 4.17
C VAL A 85 19.55 -0.31 5.55
N ALA A 86 20.24 0.79 5.85
CA ALA A 86 20.92 0.97 7.15
C ALA A 86 19.94 0.99 8.34
N ALA A 87 18.71 1.48 8.13
CA ALA A 87 17.63 1.47 9.13
C ALA A 87 16.95 0.11 9.26
N GLY A 88 17.20 -0.82 8.35
CA GLY A 88 16.51 -2.11 8.31
C GLY A 88 15.01 -1.95 8.10
N VAL A 89 14.57 -1.06 7.20
CA VAL A 89 13.15 -0.92 6.87
C VAL A 89 12.63 -2.19 6.19
N ASP A 90 11.36 -2.49 6.38
CA ASP A 90 10.70 -3.63 5.74
C ASP A 90 10.36 -3.33 4.29
N THR A 91 10.04 -2.08 3.98
CA THR A 91 9.54 -1.67 2.66
C THR A 91 10.05 -0.28 2.27
N VAL A 92 10.36 -0.12 0.99
CA VAL A 92 10.61 1.16 0.33
C VAL A 92 9.39 1.51 -0.53
N THR A 93 8.86 2.72 -0.39
CA THR A 93 7.88 3.30 -1.30
C THR A 93 8.60 4.20 -2.30
N LEU A 94 8.55 3.85 -3.58
CA LEU A 94 9.13 4.61 -4.67
C LEU A 94 8.07 5.55 -5.28
N PRO A 95 8.21 6.88 -5.12
CA PRO A 95 7.28 7.86 -5.67
C PRO A 95 7.54 8.10 -7.17
N MET A 96 6.61 8.79 -7.83
CA MET A 96 6.76 9.30 -9.19
C MET A 96 7.23 8.25 -10.21
N VAL A 97 6.76 6.98 -10.05
CA VAL A 97 7.16 5.91 -10.98
C VAL A 97 6.51 6.16 -12.35
N GLU A 98 7.34 6.38 -13.36
CA GLU A 98 6.89 6.68 -14.73
C GLU A 98 7.33 5.64 -15.77
N THR A 99 8.27 4.77 -15.43
CA THR A 99 8.82 3.78 -16.36
C THR A 99 9.14 2.45 -15.68
N PRO A 100 9.11 1.31 -16.41
CA PRO A 100 9.63 0.03 -15.94
C PRO A 100 11.08 0.11 -15.46
N ARG A 101 11.91 0.89 -16.17
CA ARG A 101 13.32 1.09 -15.84
C ARG A 101 13.53 1.63 -14.41
N ALA A 102 12.68 2.58 -13.95
CA ALA A 102 12.78 3.10 -12.59
C ALA A 102 12.59 2.00 -11.55
N VAL A 103 11.68 1.05 -11.81
CA VAL A 103 11.43 -0.11 -10.93
C VAL A 103 12.63 -1.07 -10.94
N GLU A 104 13.07 -1.46 -12.13
CA GLU A 104 14.18 -2.42 -12.33
C GLU A 104 15.49 -1.92 -11.72
N GLU A 105 15.84 -0.64 -11.96
CA GLU A 105 17.07 -0.05 -11.41
C GLU A 105 16.97 0.18 -9.90
N THR A 106 15.78 0.46 -9.35
CA THR A 106 15.60 0.55 -7.89
C THR A 106 15.77 -0.81 -7.23
N VAL A 107 15.20 -1.87 -7.80
CA VAL A 107 15.38 -3.24 -7.30
C VAL A 107 16.85 -3.63 -7.35
N ALA A 108 17.52 -3.38 -8.48
CA ALA A 108 18.96 -3.69 -8.63
C ALA A 108 19.81 -2.92 -7.61
N ALA A 109 19.52 -1.63 -7.39
CA ALA A 109 20.25 -0.82 -6.40
C ALA A 109 20.07 -1.35 -4.97
N LEU A 110 18.87 -1.81 -4.60
CA LEU A 110 18.62 -2.42 -3.30
C LEU A 110 19.34 -3.76 -3.15
N ASP A 111 19.33 -4.59 -4.20
CA ASP A 111 20.04 -5.88 -4.22
C ASP A 111 21.57 -5.72 -4.13
N ASP A 112 22.13 -4.62 -4.67
CA ASP A 112 23.56 -4.30 -4.56
C ASP A 112 23.96 -3.83 -3.15
N LEU A 113 23.02 -3.29 -2.36
CA LEU A 113 23.28 -2.75 -1.02
C LEU A 113 23.23 -3.81 0.09
N THR A 114 22.49 -4.90 -0.08
CA THR A 114 22.30 -5.91 0.97
C THR A 114 21.80 -7.24 0.41
N ASP A 115 22.15 -8.35 1.09
CA ASP A 115 21.65 -9.69 0.76
C ASP A 115 20.17 -9.91 1.17
N ASP A 116 19.63 -9.06 2.05
CA ASP A 116 18.22 -9.08 2.50
C ASP A 116 17.57 -7.70 2.30
N PRO A 117 17.30 -7.32 1.05
CA PRO A 117 16.75 -6.01 0.73
C PRO A 117 15.25 -5.90 1.02
N PRO A 118 14.76 -4.69 1.37
CA PRO A 118 13.36 -4.42 1.63
C PRO A 118 12.46 -4.70 0.43
N GLU A 119 11.17 -4.90 0.69
CA GLU A 119 10.14 -4.91 -0.35
C GLU A 119 10.00 -3.53 -1.01
N LEU A 120 9.35 -3.48 -2.17
CA LEU A 120 9.11 -2.25 -2.91
C LEU A 120 7.62 -2.05 -3.18
N VAL A 121 7.11 -0.88 -2.81
CA VAL A 121 5.78 -0.38 -3.17
C VAL A 121 5.94 0.74 -4.18
N LEU A 122 5.21 0.68 -5.28
CA LEU A 122 5.26 1.67 -6.35
C LEU A 122 4.15 2.70 -6.17
N LEU A 123 4.44 3.98 -6.45
CA LEU A 123 3.47 5.07 -6.38
C LEU A 123 3.34 5.74 -7.76
N LEU A 124 2.20 5.54 -8.41
CA LEU A 124 1.87 6.18 -9.71
C LEU A 124 1.06 7.46 -9.44
N GLU A 125 1.67 8.60 -9.64
CA GLU A 125 1.08 9.88 -9.25
C GLU A 125 1.27 10.99 -10.30
N SER A 126 1.86 10.63 -11.44
CA SER A 126 1.93 11.50 -12.61
C SER A 126 1.09 10.96 -13.76
N PRO A 127 0.67 11.80 -14.72
CA PRO A 127 0.04 11.32 -15.96
C PRO A 127 0.90 10.31 -16.71
N ALA A 128 2.22 10.52 -16.81
CA ALA A 128 3.12 9.61 -17.48
C ALA A 128 3.11 8.22 -16.80
N GLY A 129 3.26 8.16 -15.48
CA GLY A 129 3.23 6.91 -14.71
C GLY A 129 1.88 6.18 -14.83
N VAL A 130 0.76 6.92 -14.72
CA VAL A 130 -0.57 6.32 -14.84
C VAL A 130 -0.82 5.74 -16.23
N PHE A 131 -0.33 6.37 -17.31
CA PHE A 131 -0.50 5.85 -18.66
C PHE A 131 0.50 4.75 -19.02
N ALA A 132 1.67 4.70 -18.39
CA ALA A 132 2.64 3.59 -18.48
C ALA A 132 2.36 2.46 -17.46
N GLY A 133 1.31 2.57 -16.67
CA GLY A 133 1.03 1.69 -15.53
C GLY A 133 0.92 0.20 -15.88
N ARG A 134 0.49 -0.13 -17.10
CA ARG A 134 0.46 -1.51 -17.59
C ARG A 134 1.87 -2.07 -17.75
N GLU A 135 2.73 -1.35 -18.47
CA GLU A 135 4.12 -1.76 -18.73
C GLU A 135 4.91 -1.84 -17.41
N ILE A 136 4.67 -0.91 -16.49
CA ILE A 136 5.25 -0.92 -15.13
C ILE A 136 4.79 -2.18 -14.38
N ALA A 137 3.50 -2.51 -14.41
CA ALA A 137 2.95 -3.68 -13.73
C ALA A 137 3.46 -5.00 -14.34
N GLU A 138 3.59 -5.09 -15.66
CA GLU A 138 4.15 -6.25 -16.36
C GLU A 138 5.63 -6.47 -15.97
N ALA A 139 6.43 -5.41 -15.83
CA ALA A 139 7.80 -5.49 -15.33
C ALA A 139 7.83 -5.93 -13.87
N ALA A 140 6.99 -5.33 -13.02
CA ALA A 140 6.89 -5.66 -11.59
C ALA A 140 6.53 -7.13 -11.36
N ALA A 141 5.70 -7.75 -12.21
CA ALA A 141 5.33 -9.17 -12.11
C ALA A 141 6.53 -10.13 -12.17
N GLY A 142 7.64 -9.71 -12.78
CA GLY A 142 8.91 -10.46 -12.85
C GLY A 142 9.86 -10.19 -11.67
N LEU A 143 9.51 -9.29 -10.76
CA LEU A 143 10.34 -8.81 -9.67
C LEU A 143 9.68 -9.14 -8.32
N PRO A 144 9.98 -10.29 -7.69
CA PRO A 144 9.27 -10.78 -6.50
C PRO A 144 9.28 -9.82 -5.30
N ARG A 145 10.22 -8.88 -5.30
CA ARG A 145 10.37 -7.86 -4.27
C ARG A 145 9.39 -6.70 -4.40
N VAL A 146 8.83 -6.49 -5.59
CA VAL A 146 7.78 -5.50 -5.80
C VAL A 146 6.46 -6.12 -5.34
N THR A 147 5.89 -5.61 -4.24
CA THR A 147 4.74 -6.23 -3.58
C THR A 147 3.51 -5.34 -3.53
N GLY A 148 3.65 -4.04 -3.76
CA GLY A 148 2.52 -3.11 -3.68
C GLY A 148 2.48 -2.07 -4.78
N LEU A 149 1.28 -1.55 -5.02
CA LEU A 149 1.00 -0.47 -5.97
C LEU A 149 0.01 0.51 -5.36
N SER A 150 0.36 1.79 -5.38
CA SER A 150 -0.47 2.89 -4.90
C SER A 150 -0.53 4.03 -5.91
N PHE A 151 -1.23 5.11 -5.57
CA PHE A 151 -1.35 6.30 -6.43
C PHE A 151 -1.50 7.58 -5.61
N GLY A 152 -1.04 8.70 -6.18
CA GLY A 152 -1.18 10.04 -5.62
C GLY A 152 -2.21 10.88 -6.35
N VAL A 153 -3.40 11.08 -5.75
CA VAL A 153 -4.46 11.91 -6.35
C VAL A 153 -4.02 13.38 -6.42
N GLY A 154 -3.30 13.87 -5.40
CA GLY A 154 -2.85 15.25 -5.30
C GLY A 154 -1.91 15.64 -6.43
N ASP A 155 -0.86 14.85 -6.64
CA ASP A 155 0.15 15.11 -7.66
C ASP A 155 -0.40 14.93 -9.08
N TYR A 156 -1.23 13.91 -9.29
CA TYR A 156 -1.92 13.73 -10.55
C TYR A 156 -2.83 14.92 -10.87
N ALA A 157 -3.64 15.38 -9.91
CA ALA A 157 -4.52 16.52 -10.08
C ALA A 157 -3.73 17.81 -10.33
N ARG A 158 -2.63 18.04 -9.60
CA ARG A 158 -1.72 19.17 -9.83
C ARG A 158 -1.18 19.16 -11.27
N ALA A 159 -0.72 18.01 -11.76
CA ALA A 159 -0.17 17.89 -13.11
C ALA A 159 -1.21 18.10 -14.22
N THR A 160 -2.47 17.71 -13.97
CA THR A 160 -3.56 17.81 -14.95
C THR A 160 -4.41 19.07 -14.81
N GLY A 161 -4.19 19.89 -13.76
CA GLY A 161 -5.03 21.05 -13.43
C GLY A 161 -6.41 20.67 -12.87
N GLY A 162 -6.56 19.42 -12.40
CA GLY A 162 -7.78 18.93 -11.76
C GLY A 162 -7.87 19.27 -10.27
N GLU A 163 -9.04 19.00 -9.68
CA GLU A 163 -9.26 19.16 -8.24
C GLU A 163 -8.82 17.91 -7.48
N PRO A 164 -7.91 17.99 -6.48
CA PRO A 164 -7.43 16.84 -5.70
C PRO A 164 -8.53 16.11 -4.93
N THR A 165 -9.61 16.80 -4.60
CA THR A 165 -10.79 16.25 -3.90
C THR A 165 -11.84 15.68 -4.83
N SER A 166 -11.62 15.74 -6.16
CA SER A 166 -12.58 15.26 -7.15
C SER A 166 -12.77 13.74 -7.05
N THR A 167 -13.98 13.30 -6.72
CA THR A 167 -14.37 11.90 -6.75
C THR A 167 -14.13 11.26 -8.12
N ARG A 168 -14.37 11.98 -9.21
CA ARG A 168 -14.17 11.48 -10.58
C ARG A 168 -12.71 11.20 -10.90
N VAL A 169 -11.79 12.07 -10.45
CA VAL A 169 -10.35 11.85 -10.61
C VAL A 169 -9.92 10.62 -9.81
N ARG A 170 -10.36 10.52 -8.55
CA ARG A 170 -10.07 9.38 -7.69
C ARG A 170 -10.59 8.08 -8.28
N GLU A 171 -11.83 8.03 -8.75
CA GLU A 171 -12.43 6.84 -9.37
C GLU A 171 -11.68 6.40 -10.63
N PHE A 172 -11.35 7.34 -11.52
CA PHE A 172 -10.55 7.04 -12.71
C PHE A 172 -9.21 6.38 -12.36
N LEU A 173 -8.49 6.93 -11.37
CA LEU A 173 -7.22 6.38 -10.91
C LEU A 173 -7.42 5.02 -10.23
N SER A 174 -8.40 4.90 -9.35
CA SER A 174 -8.68 3.68 -8.59
C SER A 174 -8.87 2.46 -9.48
N HIS A 175 -9.72 2.56 -10.50
CA HIS A 175 -9.94 1.46 -11.44
C HIS A 175 -8.69 1.06 -12.22
N ARG A 176 -7.85 2.03 -12.59
CA ARG A 176 -6.59 1.74 -13.29
C ARG A 176 -5.60 1.04 -12.37
N ILE A 177 -5.41 1.56 -11.16
CA ILE A 177 -4.45 1.02 -10.19
C ILE A 177 -4.80 -0.41 -9.80
N VAL A 178 -6.06 -0.71 -9.49
CA VAL A 178 -6.48 -2.09 -9.19
C VAL A 178 -6.27 -3.02 -10.39
N GLY A 179 -6.56 -2.54 -11.62
CA GLY A 179 -6.30 -3.30 -12.83
C GLY A 179 -4.80 -3.58 -13.05
N PHE A 180 -3.94 -2.60 -12.84
CA PHE A 180 -2.48 -2.76 -12.93
C PHE A 180 -1.94 -3.66 -11.82
N ALA A 181 -2.43 -3.49 -10.59
CA ALA A 181 -2.05 -4.35 -9.47
C ALA A 181 -2.39 -5.83 -9.76
N ALA A 182 -3.54 -6.11 -10.39
CA ALA A 182 -3.89 -7.46 -10.80
C ALA A 182 -2.93 -8.03 -11.86
N ILE A 183 -2.47 -7.22 -12.83
CA ILE A 183 -1.47 -7.61 -13.83
C ILE A 183 -0.13 -7.92 -13.15
N GLY A 184 0.32 -7.03 -12.25
CA GLY A 184 1.60 -7.14 -11.53
C GLY A 184 1.58 -8.15 -10.39
N ARG A 185 0.41 -8.67 -10.00
CA ARG A 185 0.21 -9.48 -8.77
C ARG A 185 0.63 -8.73 -7.52
N LEU A 186 0.28 -7.44 -7.45
CA LEU A 186 0.63 -6.51 -6.40
C LEU A 186 -0.58 -6.26 -5.49
N GLN A 187 -0.31 -5.87 -4.24
CA GLN A 187 -1.33 -5.37 -3.32
C GLN A 187 -1.69 -3.92 -3.68
N PRO A 188 -2.93 -3.61 -4.08
CA PRO A 188 -3.34 -2.24 -4.35
C PRO A 188 -3.67 -1.51 -3.04
N VAL A 189 -3.00 -0.37 -2.78
CA VAL A 189 -3.23 0.51 -1.64
C VAL A 189 -3.82 1.84 -2.14
N SER A 190 -4.95 2.25 -1.55
CA SER A 190 -5.62 3.49 -1.95
C SER A 190 -4.88 4.73 -1.47
N SER A 191 -5.06 5.84 -2.19
CA SER A 191 -4.47 7.14 -1.89
C SER A 191 -5.04 7.77 -0.62
N VAL A 192 -4.29 8.69 -0.02
CA VAL A 192 -4.69 9.45 1.17
C VAL A 192 -6.02 10.20 1.01
N TYR A 193 -6.73 10.38 2.12
CA TYR A 193 -7.81 11.36 2.26
C TYR A 193 -7.26 12.57 3.02
N PRO A 194 -7.30 13.78 2.42
CA PRO A 194 -6.48 14.90 2.90
C PRO A 194 -6.99 15.60 4.17
N ASP A 195 -8.29 15.43 4.51
CA ASP A 195 -8.84 16.02 5.74
C ASP A 195 -8.81 15.03 6.90
N PRO A 196 -7.90 15.22 7.90
CA PRO A 196 -7.80 14.30 9.03
C PRO A 196 -8.93 14.46 10.04
N THR A 197 -9.81 15.44 9.89
CA THR A 197 -10.91 15.73 10.81
C THR A 197 -12.24 15.19 10.32
N ASP A 198 -12.43 15.00 9.02
CA ASP A 198 -13.65 14.45 8.41
C ASP A 198 -13.55 12.92 8.28
N LEU A 199 -13.80 12.23 9.41
CA LEU A 199 -13.72 10.77 9.47
C LEU A 199 -14.90 10.07 8.78
N ASP A 200 -16.03 10.73 8.63
CA ASP A 200 -17.20 10.17 7.93
C ASP A 200 -16.93 10.13 6.43
N ALA A 201 -16.43 11.21 5.84
CA ALA A 201 -16.04 11.21 4.44
C ALA A 201 -14.84 10.27 4.17
N LEU A 202 -13.88 10.15 5.11
CA LEU A 202 -12.83 9.13 5.03
C LEU A 202 -13.42 7.73 4.93
N ARG A 203 -14.39 7.38 5.81
CA ARG A 203 -15.06 6.07 5.80
C ARG A 203 -15.71 5.78 4.46
N GLU A 204 -16.42 6.75 3.88
CA GLU A 204 -17.03 6.60 2.56
C GLU A 204 -16.00 6.39 1.45
N VAL A 205 -14.88 7.13 1.48
CA VAL A 205 -13.80 6.98 0.50
C VAL A 205 -13.14 5.62 0.64
N ALA A 206 -12.86 5.16 1.86
CA ALA A 206 -12.28 3.85 2.13
C ALA A 206 -13.21 2.71 1.70
N ALA A 207 -14.52 2.83 1.97
CA ALA A 207 -15.51 1.83 1.57
C ALA A 207 -15.58 1.68 0.04
N ARG A 208 -15.60 2.80 -0.71
CA ARG A 208 -15.52 2.77 -2.18
C ARG A 208 -14.21 2.15 -2.69
N ALA A 209 -13.09 2.41 -2.01
CA ALA A 209 -11.82 1.78 -2.35
C ALA A 209 -11.86 0.26 -2.12
N ALA A 210 -12.40 -0.20 -1.00
CA ALA A 210 -12.58 -1.63 -0.72
C ALA A 210 -13.49 -2.31 -1.75
N GLU A 211 -14.58 -1.65 -2.18
CA GLU A 211 -15.50 -2.14 -3.22
C GLU A 211 -14.78 -2.33 -4.56
N VAL A 212 -13.89 -1.42 -4.95
CA VAL A 212 -13.13 -1.50 -6.22
C VAL A 212 -12.05 -2.59 -6.16
N GLY A 213 -11.59 -3.00 -4.97
CA GLY A 213 -10.62 -4.08 -4.81
C GLY A 213 -9.30 -3.69 -4.16
N PHE A 214 -9.20 -2.50 -3.57
CA PHE A 214 -8.06 -2.14 -2.74
C PHE A 214 -8.01 -3.00 -1.47
N VAL A 215 -6.80 -3.22 -0.97
CA VAL A 215 -6.57 -3.98 0.28
C VAL A 215 -6.34 -3.08 1.48
N GLY A 216 -6.10 -1.80 1.27
CA GLY A 216 -5.86 -0.81 2.31
C GLY A 216 -5.84 0.60 1.73
N GLN A 217 -5.50 1.56 2.59
CA GLN A 217 -5.44 2.98 2.26
C GLN A 217 -4.33 3.69 3.02
N SER A 218 -3.65 4.61 2.34
CA SER A 218 -2.70 5.54 2.96
C SER A 218 -3.44 6.58 3.80
N VAL A 219 -2.89 6.89 4.98
CA VAL A 219 -3.43 7.87 5.92
C VAL A 219 -2.32 8.83 6.39
N ILE A 220 -2.68 10.04 6.79
CA ILE A 220 -1.75 11.11 7.19
C ILE A 220 -1.90 11.53 8.65
N HIS A 221 -2.78 10.86 9.40
CA HIS A 221 -3.00 11.19 10.80
C HIS A 221 -3.43 9.94 11.60
N PRO A 222 -2.92 9.72 12.83
CA PRO A 222 -3.28 8.56 13.64
C PRO A 222 -4.79 8.34 13.85
N ARG A 223 -5.60 9.41 13.89
CA ARG A 223 -7.08 9.30 14.02
C ARG A 223 -7.75 8.60 12.84
N GLN A 224 -7.12 8.59 11.67
CA GLN A 224 -7.65 7.93 10.47
C GLN A 224 -7.45 6.42 10.51
N VAL A 225 -6.42 5.94 11.23
CA VAL A 225 -6.04 4.52 11.29
C VAL A 225 -7.19 3.61 11.72
N PRO A 226 -7.89 3.84 12.84
CA PRO A 226 -8.97 2.95 13.27
C PRO A 226 -10.11 2.85 12.25
N VAL A 227 -10.45 3.98 11.60
CA VAL A 227 -11.52 4.02 10.57
C VAL A 227 -11.15 3.17 9.37
N VAL A 228 -9.91 3.32 8.89
CA VAL A 228 -9.42 2.56 7.72
C VAL A 228 -9.28 1.08 8.07
N ASN A 229 -8.69 0.74 9.22
CA ASN A 229 -8.57 -0.64 9.67
C ASN A 229 -9.95 -1.33 9.76
N GLU A 230 -10.97 -0.65 10.33
CA GLU A 230 -12.34 -1.17 10.40
C GLU A 230 -12.90 -1.45 9.02
N VAL A 231 -12.84 -0.49 8.09
CA VAL A 231 -13.39 -0.64 6.73
C VAL A 231 -12.71 -1.77 5.95
N PHE A 232 -11.41 -1.91 6.12
CA PHE A 232 -10.67 -2.94 5.42
C PHE A 232 -10.57 -4.27 6.17
N THR A 233 -11.18 -4.43 7.32
CA THR A 233 -11.35 -5.72 8.00
C THR A 233 -12.64 -6.39 7.51
N PRO A 234 -12.59 -7.61 6.99
CA PRO A 234 -13.78 -8.30 6.51
C PRO A 234 -14.82 -8.54 7.62
N ASP A 235 -16.09 -8.39 7.28
CA ASP A 235 -17.19 -8.72 8.16
C ASP A 235 -17.19 -10.21 8.52
N PRO A 236 -17.29 -10.59 9.82
CA PRO A 236 -17.22 -11.99 10.24
C PRO A 236 -18.32 -12.88 9.65
N GLU A 237 -19.54 -12.37 9.44
CA GLU A 237 -20.64 -13.13 8.84
C GLU A 237 -20.37 -13.37 7.35
N ALA A 238 -19.83 -12.38 6.65
CA ALA A 238 -19.40 -12.51 5.26
C ALA A 238 -18.27 -13.55 5.12
N VAL A 239 -17.31 -13.57 6.06
CA VAL A 239 -16.24 -14.58 6.09
C VAL A 239 -16.79 -15.97 6.33
N ALA A 240 -17.72 -16.15 7.29
CA ALA A 240 -18.34 -17.44 7.56
C ALA A 240 -19.10 -17.98 6.34
N THR A 241 -19.88 -17.11 5.68
CA THR A 241 -20.58 -17.43 4.43
C THR A 241 -19.60 -17.82 3.32
N ALA A 242 -18.51 -17.05 3.16
CA ALA A 242 -17.50 -17.34 2.17
C ALA A 242 -16.83 -18.72 2.38
N ARG A 243 -16.50 -19.08 3.64
CA ARG A 243 -15.94 -20.41 3.98
C ARG A 243 -16.90 -21.53 3.58
N THR A 244 -18.18 -21.42 3.94
CA THR A 244 -19.21 -22.40 3.58
C THR A 244 -19.31 -22.59 2.06
N HIS A 245 -19.29 -21.51 1.30
CA HIS A 245 -19.36 -21.56 -0.15
C HIS A 245 -18.09 -22.14 -0.81
N VAL A 246 -16.90 -21.79 -0.29
CA VAL A 246 -15.62 -22.36 -0.74
C VAL A 246 -15.60 -23.88 -0.48
N GLU A 247 -15.94 -24.33 0.73
CA GLU A 247 -16.00 -25.75 1.09
C GLU A 247 -16.97 -26.54 0.19
N ALA A 248 -18.18 -25.97 -0.06
CA ALA A 248 -19.16 -26.60 -0.93
C ALA A 248 -18.68 -26.71 -2.39
N TYR A 249 -17.95 -25.67 -2.87
CA TYR A 249 -17.42 -25.67 -4.22
C TYR A 249 -16.28 -26.68 -4.37
N ASP A 250 -15.34 -26.73 -3.42
CA ASP A 250 -14.20 -27.63 -3.44
C ASP A 250 -14.61 -29.11 -3.27
N ALA A 251 -15.74 -29.39 -2.62
CA ALA A 251 -16.32 -30.71 -2.50
C ALA A 251 -17.12 -31.16 -3.73
N SER A 252 -17.33 -30.27 -4.72
CA SER A 252 -18.18 -30.53 -5.89
C SER A 252 -17.33 -30.82 -7.14
N ASP A 253 -17.77 -31.80 -7.94
CA ASP A 253 -17.19 -32.07 -9.28
C ASP A 253 -17.76 -31.12 -10.36
N ARG A 254 -18.59 -30.13 -9.99
CA ARG A 254 -19.23 -29.19 -10.91
C ARG A 254 -18.48 -27.88 -10.97
N GLY A 255 -18.22 -27.35 -12.16
CA GLY A 255 -17.63 -26.03 -12.36
C GLY A 255 -18.56 -24.84 -12.05
N ALA A 256 -19.87 -25.07 -11.96
CA ALA A 256 -20.86 -24.07 -11.53
C ALA A 256 -22.16 -24.74 -11.04
N PHE A 257 -22.72 -24.21 -9.95
CA PHE A 257 -23.98 -24.69 -9.38
C PHE A 257 -24.57 -23.69 -8.37
N VAL A 258 -25.81 -23.94 -7.92
CA VAL A 258 -26.44 -23.14 -6.86
C VAL A 258 -26.24 -23.83 -5.51
N HIS A 259 -25.72 -23.11 -4.51
CA HIS A 259 -25.60 -23.54 -3.12
C HIS A 259 -26.21 -22.47 -2.21
N GLU A 260 -27.16 -22.85 -1.37
CA GLU A 260 -27.87 -21.94 -0.45
C GLU A 260 -28.42 -20.67 -1.12
N GLY A 261 -28.93 -20.81 -2.34
CA GLY A 261 -29.50 -19.69 -3.13
C GLY A 261 -28.46 -18.82 -3.85
N THR A 262 -27.17 -19.09 -3.70
CA THR A 262 -26.08 -18.39 -4.36
C THR A 262 -25.55 -19.19 -5.56
N PHE A 263 -25.44 -18.57 -6.72
CA PHE A 263 -24.79 -19.19 -7.88
C PHE A 263 -23.27 -19.13 -7.70
N LEU A 264 -22.66 -20.29 -7.53
CA LEU A 264 -21.22 -20.46 -7.38
C LEU A 264 -20.59 -20.83 -8.73
N ASP A 265 -19.58 -20.07 -9.12
CA ASP A 265 -18.65 -20.35 -10.20
C ASP A 265 -17.23 -20.04 -9.74
N GLU A 266 -16.23 -20.35 -10.55
CA GLU A 266 -14.82 -20.11 -10.21
C GLU A 266 -14.55 -18.65 -9.86
N ALA A 267 -15.16 -17.69 -10.57
CA ALA A 267 -14.92 -16.27 -10.35
C ALA A 267 -15.42 -15.80 -8.97
N LEU A 268 -16.61 -16.23 -8.58
CA LEU A 268 -17.17 -15.89 -7.27
C LEU A 268 -16.43 -16.61 -6.14
N VAL A 269 -16.09 -17.89 -6.32
CA VAL A 269 -15.36 -18.68 -5.32
C VAL A 269 -13.95 -18.13 -5.12
N GLU A 270 -13.27 -17.70 -6.17
CA GLU A 270 -11.96 -17.05 -6.04
C GLU A 270 -12.05 -15.73 -5.22
N ARG A 271 -13.12 -14.96 -5.38
CA ARG A 271 -13.38 -13.80 -4.53
C ARG A 271 -13.57 -14.21 -3.05
N TYR A 272 -14.29 -15.28 -2.78
CA TYR A 272 -14.48 -15.81 -1.42
C TYR A 272 -13.18 -16.32 -0.82
N ARG A 273 -12.33 -17.01 -1.58
CA ARG A 273 -11.00 -17.46 -1.12
C ARG A 273 -10.13 -16.26 -0.70
N ARG A 274 -10.14 -15.17 -1.45
CA ARG A 274 -9.41 -13.94 -1.09
C ARG A 274 -9.95 -13.31 0.20
N LEU A 275 -11.28 -13.28 0.37
CA LEU A 275 -11.90 -12.77 1.58
C LEU A 275 -11.49 -13.58 2.81
N VAL A 276 -11.53 -14.92 2.70
CA VAL A 276 -11.11 -15.85 3.75
C VAL A 276 -9.63 -15.69 4.08
N ALA A 277 -8.76 -15.71 3.06
CA ALA A 277 -7.30 -15.55 3.25
C ALA A 277 -6.95 -14.23 3.96
N ARG A 278 -7.66 -13.16 3.62
CA ARG A 278 -7.49 -11.86 4.28
C ARG A 278 -7.92 -11.90 5.76
N ALA A 279 -9.07 -12.50 6.06
CA ALA A 279 -9.52 -12.65 7.44
C ALA A 279 -8.55 -13.49 8.28
N ASP A 280 -7.98 -14.54 7.69
CA ASP A 280 -6.98 -15.40 8.35
C ASP A 280 -5.67 -14.64 8.62
N ALA A 281 -5.22 -13.81 7.67
CA ALA A 281 -4.04 -12.98 7.85
C ALA A 281 -4.21 -11.94 8.98
N ILE A 282 -5.40 -11.32 9.09
CA ILE A 282 -5.72 -10.39 10.18
C ILE A 282 -5.71 -11.13 11.53
N ALA A 283 -6.38 -12.28 11.60
CA ALA A 283 -6.44 -13.07 12.85
C ALA A 283 -5.05 -13.56 13.29
N ALA A 284 -4.14 -13.82 12.36
CA ALA A 284 -2.76 -14.21 12.68
C ALA A 284 -1.91 -13.05 13.21
N ALA A 285 -2.17 -11.81 12.75
CA ALA A 285 -1.47 -10.61 13.22
C ALA A 285 -1.97 -10.11 14.60
N ASP A 286 -3.18 -10.47 15.01
CA ASP A 286 -3.77 -10.09 16.32
C ASP A 286 -3.32 -11.04 17.46
N HIS A 287 -2.49 -12.04 17.20
CA HIS A 287 -1.99 -13.06 18.15
C HIS A 287 -0.49 -12.99 18.35
#